data_0fbf87fde183b8f520b35d546181aa15
#
_entry.id   0fbf87fde183b8f520b35d546181aa15
#
_cell.length_a   1.000
_cell.length_b   1.000
_cell.length_c   1.000
_cell.angle_alpha   90.00
_cell.angle_beta   90.00
_cell.angle_gamma   90.00
#
_symmetry.space_group_name_H-M   'P 1'
#
loop_
_entity.id
_entity.type
_entity.pdbx_description
1 polymer ?
#
loop_
_entity_poly.entity_id
_entity_poly.type
_entity_poly.pdbx_seq_one_letter_code
_entity_poly.pdbx_strand_id
1 'polypeptide(L)'
;MNYGLILAGGVGQRMRSSGMPKQFLEVFGKPIIIYTLEKFEKCEDIDKIVISCNASWIEYMNSLINQYRISKILEVVLGGKNRQESIRNGIIRISKEGGPDDDIVVIHDGVRPLVQN
;
A
#
# COMPACT_ATOMS: atom_id res chain seq x y z
N MET A 1 -16.16 8.21 -5.29
CA MET A 1 -15.35 7.61 -4.22
C MET A 1 -13.88 7.76 -4.55
N ASN A 2 -13.08 8.08 -3.56
CA ASN A 2 -11.66 8.28 -3.78
C ASN A 2 -10.87 7.12 -3.19
N TYR A 3 -9.90 6.63 -3.96
CA TYR A 3 -9.11 5.47 -3.56
C TYR A 3 -7.66 5.85 -3.37
N GLY A 4 -7.02 5.26 -2.36
CA GLY A 4 -5.57 5.30 -2.23
C GLY A 4 -5.01 3.98 -2.73
N LEU A 5 -4.05 4.03 -3.63
CA LEU A 5 -3.34 2.85 -4.08
C LEU A 5 -1.91 2.93 -3.58
N ILE A 6 -1.57 2.05 -2.68
CA ILE A 6 -0.26 2.03 -2.03
C ILE A 6 0.58 0.93 -2.68
N LEU A 7 1.78 1.28 -3.11
CA LEU A 7 2.68 0.32 -3.72
C LEU A 7 3.66 -0.17 -2.65
N ALA A 8 3.51 -1.42 -2.27
CA ALA A 8 4.21 -1.96 -1.10
C ALA A 8 5.13 -3.12 -1.42
N GLY A 9 5.64 -3.20 -2.62
CA GLY A 9 6.52 -4.29 -2.88
C GLY A 9 6.97 -4.32 -4.31
N GLY A 10 8.06 -3.68 -4.58
CA GLY A 10 8.68 -3.78 -5.86
C GLY A 10 9.95 -4.57 -5.76
N VAL A 11 10.41 -5.02 -6.90
CA VAL A 11 11.70 -5.67 -7.02
C VAL A 11 12.77 -4.63 -6.69
N GLY A 12 13.76 -5.04 -5.93
CA GLY A 12 14.89 -4.16 -5.62
C GLY A 12 14.70 -3.27 -4.42
N GLN A 13 13.60 -3.41 -3.71
CA GLN A 13 13.34 -2.59 -2.53
C GLN A 13 13.65 -3.35 -1.25
N ARG A 14 14.62 -4.23 -1.30
CA ARG A 14 15.01 -5.01 -0.13
C ARG A 14 16.29 -4.45 0.47
N MET A 15 16.38 -4.58 1.80
CA MET A 15 17.65 -4.34 2.46
C MET A 15 18.51 -5.57 2.29
N ARG A 16 19.77 -5.37 1.91
CA ARG A 16 20.67 -6.48 1.69
C ARG A 16 20.82 -7.40 2.88
N SER A 17 20.97 -6.80 4.05
CA SER A 17 21.32 -7.56 5.22
C SER A 17 20.17 -8.37 5.79
N SER A 18 18.94 -7.93 5.57
CA SER A 18 17.79 -8.58 6.19
C SER A 18 16.91 -9.33 5.22
N GLY A 19 17.03 -9.03 3.94
CA GLY A 19 16.10 -9.58 2.95
C GLY A 19 14.70 -9.02 3.05
N MET A 20 14.45 -8.12 3.98
CA MET A 20 13.13 -7.55 4.21
C MET A 20 12.94 -6.32 3.32
N PRO A 21 11.78 -6.18 2.65
CA PRO A 21 11.51 -4.97 1.88
C PRO A 21 11.55 -3.73 2.76
N LYS A 22 12.00 -2.62 2.17
CA LYS A 22 12.18 -1.38 2.93
C LYS A 22 10.91 -0.89 3.62
N GLN A 23 9.76 -1.09 2.99
CA GLN A 23 8.51 -0.60 3.54
C GLN A 23 8.13 -1.28 4.85
N PHE A 24 8.72 -2.42 5.17
CA PHE A 24 8.44 -3.13 6.41
C PHE A 24 9.46 -2.86 7.51
N LEU A 25 10.53 -2.12 7.21
CA LEU A 25 11.48 -1.76 8.24
C LEU A 25 10.82 -0.82 9.24
N GLU A 26 11.21 -0.97 10.49
CA GLU A 26 10.61 -0.20 11.57
C GLU A 26 11.37 1.10 11.83
N VAL A 27 10.62 2.16 12.04
CA VAL A 27 11.14 3.45 12.48
C VAL A 27 10.33 3.80 13.72
N PHE A 28 11.01 3.99 14.83
CA PHE A 28 10.36 4.24 16.13
C PHE A 28 9.38 3.12 16.48
N GLY A 29 9.78 1.88 16.18
CA GLY A 29 8.99 0.71 16.55
C GLY A 29 7.78 0.40 15.67
N LYS A 30 7.63 1.09 14.54
CA LYS A 30 6.48 0.91 13.67
C LYS A 30 6.98 0.78 12.23
N PRO A 31 6.49 -0.22 11.46
CA PRO A 31 6.88 -0.35 10.05
C PRO A 31 6.59 0.92 9.26
N ILE A 32 7.48 1.27 8.35
CA ILE A 32 7.35 2.49 7.56
C ILE A 32 6.00 2.55 6.85
N ILE A 33 5.57 1.43 6.27
CA ILE A 33 4.32 1.42 5.51
C ILE A 33 3.11 1.79 6.37
N ILE A 34 3.17 1.48 7.66
CA ILE A 34 2.05 1.79 8.54
C ILE A 34 1.88 3.30 8.69
N TYR A 35 2.99 4.05 8.69
CA TYR A 35 2.87 5.52 8.71
C TYR A 35 2.08 6.02 7.51
N THR A 36 2.35 5.46 6.32
CA THR A 36 1.61 5.84 5.13
C THR A 36 0.14 5.46 5.26
N LEU A 37 -0.12 4.24 5.70
CA LEU A 37 -1.50 3.77 5.82
C LEU A 37 -2.28 4.59 6.83
N GLU A 38 -1.64 4.99 7.91
CA GLU A 38 -2.31 5.81 8.92
C GLU A 38 -2.66 7.18 8.38
N LYS A 39 -1.79 7.75 7.53
CA LYS A 39 -2.11 9.02 6.90
C LYS A 39 -3.34 8.89 6.01
N PHE A 40 -3.41 7.83 5.22
CA PHE A 40 -4.56 7.60 4.36
C PHE A 40 -5.81 7.29 5.17
N GLU A 41 -5.64 6.54 6.26
CA GLU A 41 -6.78 6.18 7.13
C GLU A 41 -7.42 7.43 7.73
N LYS A 42 -6.61 8.42 8.07
CA LYS A 42 -7.10 9.66 8.68
C LYS A 42 -7.55 10.69 7.67
N CYS A 43 -7.27 10.47 6.40
CA CYS A 43 -7.61 11.43 5.36
C CYS A 43 -9.08 11.30 4.98
N GLU A 44 -9.84 12.34 5.24
CA GLU A 44 -11.28 12.30 4.97
C GLU A 44 -11.59 12.20 3.49
N ASP A 45 -10.64 12.61 2.64
CA ASP A 45 -10.85 12.56 1.20
C ASP A 45 -10.61 11.17 0.60
N ILE A 46 -10.07 10.24 1.37
CA ILE A 46 -9.81 8.88 0.92
C ILE A 46 -10.83 7.94 1.53
N ASP A 47 -11.57 7.24 0.68
CA ASP A 47 -12.63 6.34 1.14
C ASP A 47 -12.17 4.91 1.32
N LYS A 48 -11.32 4.44 0.41
CA LYS A 48 -10.84 3.06 0.41
C LYS A 48 -9.37 3.02 0.03
N ILE A 49 -8.69 1.97 0.47
CA ILE A 49 -7.26 1.78 0.19
C ILE A 49 -7.06 0.40 -0.42
N VAL A 50 -6.28 0.34 -1.51
CA VAL A 50 -5.81 -0.92 -2.09
C VAL A 50 -4.29 -0.92 -1.99
N ILE A 51 -3.73 -2.04 -1.60
CA ILE A 51 -2.27 -2.18 -1.49
C ILE A 51 -1.81 -3.22 -2.49
N SER A 52 -0.85 -2.86 -3.35
CA SER A 52 -0.18 -3.82 -4.22
C SER A 52 1.06 -4.30 -3.52
N CYS A 53 1.16 -5.60 -3.26
CA CYS A 53 2.22 -6.14 -2.41
C CYS A 53 2.81 -7.39 -3.04
N ASN A 54 4.11 -7.56 -2.90
CA ASN A 54 4.79 -8.75 -3.35
C ASN A 54 4.17 -9.99 -2.72
N ALA A 55 4.03 -11.06 -3.52
CA ALA A 55 3.36 -12.27 -3.06
C ALA A 55 3.95 -12.82 -1.76
N SER A 56 5.27 -12.73 -1.61
CA SER A 56 5.93 -13.27 -0.44
C SER A 56 5.56 -12.53 0.85
N TRP A 57 5.01 -11.33 0.74
CA TRP A 57 4.78 -10.48 1.90
C TRP A 57 3.30 -10.14 2.11
N ILE A 58 2.39 -10.74 1.33
CA ILE A 58 0.97 -10.41 1.45
C ILE A 58 0.43 -10.82 2.82
N GLU A 59 0.78 -12.00 3.30
CA GLU A 59 0.31 -12.44 4.61
C GLU A 59 0.82 -11.54 5.72
N TYR A 60 2.09 -11.14 5.62
CA TYR A 60 2.66 -10.23 6.60
C TYR A 60 1.96 -8.86 6.56
N MET A 61 1.70 -8.37 5.34
CA MET A 61 0.99 -7.11 5.18
C MET A 61 -0.39 -7.18 5.83
N ASN A 62 -1.11 -8.27 5.61
CA ASN A 62 -2.44 -8.43 6.22
C ASN A 62 -2.35 -8.48 7.74
N SER A 63 -1.31 -9.10 8.28
CA SER A 63 -1.15 -9.15 9.73
C SER A 63 -0.90 -7.75 10.30
N LEU A 64 -0.14 -6.91 9.58
CA LEU A 64 0.10 -5.55 10.02
C LEU A 64 -1.18 -4.72 9.97
N ILE A 65 -1.99 -4.90 8.93
CA ILE A 65 -3.27 -4.20 8.82
C ILE A 65 -4.13 -4.50 10.03
N ASN A 66 -4.19 -5.76 10.42
CA ASN A 66 -4.96 -6.16 11.60
C ASN A 66 -4.37 -5.61 12.88
N GLN A 67 -3.06 -5.67 13.01
CA GLN A 67 -2.37 -5.23 14.22
C GLN A 67 -2.58 -3.74 14.46
N TYR A 68 -2.52 -2.94 13.41
CA TYR A 68 -2.64 -1.48 13.53
C TYR A 68 -4.04 -0.97 13.22
N ARG A 69 -4.98 -1.89 12.99
CA ARG A 69 -6.41 -1.58 12.85
C ARG A 69 -6.69 -0.57 11.74
N ILE A 70 -6.08 -0.80 10.58
CA ILE A 70 -6.35 0.03 9.41
C ILE A 70 -7.68 -0.43 8.82
N SER A 71 -8.68 0.44 8.81
CA SER A 71 -10.05 0.03 8.52
C SER A 71 -10.47 0.24 7.06
N LYS A 72 -9.77 1.10 6.32
CA LYS A 72 -10.19 1.44 4.95
C LYS A 72 -9.70 0.48 3.89
N ILE A 73 -8.97 -0.57 4.27
CA ILE A 73 -8.39 -1.49 3.30
C ILE A 73 -9.47 -2.26 2.56
N LEU A 74 -9.49 -2.12 1.24
CA LEU A 74 -10.36 -2.90 0.38
C LEU A 74 -9.75 -4.26 0.10
N GLU A 75 -8.48 -4.29 -0.26
CA GLU A 75 -7.78 -5.53 -0.51
C GLU A 75 -6.29 -5.29 -0.64
N VAL A 76 -5.50 -6.31 -0.28
CA VAL A 76 -4.07 -6.35 -0.60
C VAL A 76 -3.95 -7.25 -1.83
N VAL A 77 -3.61 -6.65 -2.97
CA VAL A 77 -3.51 -7.39 -4.22
C VAL A 77 -2.06 -7.73 -4.53
N LEU A 78 -1.89 -8.67 -5.44
CA LEU A 78 -0.57 -9.10 -5.86
C LEU A 78 0.13 -7.99 -6.62
N GLY A 79 1.34 -7.66 -6.22
CA GLY A 79 2.17 -6.72 -6.95
C GLY A 79 2.74 -7.35 -8.21
N GLY A 80 3.15 -6.51 -9.14
CA GLY A 80 3.71 -6.98 -10.40
C GLY A 80 5.22 -7.01 -10.37
N LYS A 81 5.80 -7.27 -11.53
CA LYS A 81 7.25 -7.36 -11.70
C LYS A 81 7.91 -5.99 -11.58
N ASN A 82 7.17 -4.93 -11.85
CA ASN A 82 7.68 -3.58 -11.80
C ASN A 82 6.57 -2.67 -11.30
N ARG A 83 6.91 -1.39 -11.17
CA ARG A 83 5.98 -0.41 -10.64
C ARG A 83 4.72 -0.30 -11.48
N GLN A 84 4.86 -0.33 -12.80
CA GLN A 84 3.71 -0.20 -13.69
C GLN A 84 2.74 -1.35 -13.54
N GLU A 85 3.25 -2.58 -13.46
CA GLU A 85 2.38 -3.74 -13.26
C GLU A 85 1.70 -3.69 -11.90
N SER A 86 2.40 -3.23 -10.88
CA SER A 86 1.81 -3.13 -9.55
C SER A 86 0.67 -2.12 -9.54
N ILE A 87 0.85 -1.00 -10.22
CA ILE A 87 -0.20 0.00 -10.37
C ILE A 87 -1.38 -0.60 -11.12
N ARG A 88 -1.10 -1.29 -12.21
CA ARG A 88 -2.15 -1.88 -13.04
C ARG A 88 -2.99 -2.86 -12.22
N ASN A 89 -2.34 -3.72 -11.44
CA ASN A 89 -3.07 -4.70 -10.63
C ASN A 89 -3.99 -4.02 -9.64
N GLY A 90 -3.51 -2.93 -9.03
CA GLY A 90 -4.33 -2.17 -8.10
C GLY A 90 -5.51 -1.49 -8.79
N ILE A 91 -5.27 -0.90 -9.96
CA ILE A 91 -6.32 -0.24 -10.72
C ILE A 91 -7.39 -1.24 -11.16
N ILE A 92 -6.97 -2.43 -11.60
CA ILE A 92 -7.92 -3.47 -11.98
C ILE A 92 -8.83 -3.82 -10.81
N ARG A 93 -8.24 -3.95 -9.61
CA ARG A 93 -9.05 -4.26 -8.44
C ARG A 93 -10.04 -3.15 -8.12
N ILE A 94 -9.60 -1.90 -8.22
CA ILE A 94 -10.48 -0.76 -7.96
C ILE A 94 -11.62 -0.72 -8.96
N SER A 95 -11.33 -1.01 -10.24
CA SER A 95 -12.35 -0.96 -11.27
C SER A 95 -13.46 -1.97 -11.04
N LYS A 96 -13.18 -3.04 -10.32
CA LYS A 96 -14.20 -4.06 -10.02
C LYS A 96 -15.24 -3.57 -9.03
N GLU A 97 -14.99 -2.45 -8.38
CA GLU A 97 -15.99 -1.87 -7.48
C GLU A 97 -17.14 -1.24 -8.24
N GLY A 98 -16.96 -0.97 -9.53
CA GLY A 98 -18.06 -0.49 -10.37
C GLY A 98 -18.50 0.93 -10.11
N GLY A 99 -17.62 1.74 -9.55
CA GLY A 99 -17.95 3.12 -9.27
C GLY A 99 -17.98 4.01 -10.51
N PRO A 100 -18.33 5.27 -10.32
CA PRO A 100 -18.37 6.22 -11.44
C PRO A 100 -16.99 6.40 -12.08
N ASP A 101 -16.99 6.80 -13.34
CA ASP A 101 -15.73 6.98 -14.07
C ASP A 101 -14.89 8.13 -13.50
N ASP A 102 -15.49 9.02 -12.73
CA ASP A 102 -14.76 10.15 -12.17
C ASP A 102 -14.20 9.88 -10.78
N ASP A 103 -14.21 8.63 -10.35
CA ASP A 103 -13.52 8.29 -9.10
C ASP A 103 -12.03 8.60 -9.22
N ILE A 104 -11.47 9.10 -8.13
CA ILE A 104 -10.07 9.51 -8.10
C ILE A 104 -9.23 8.41 -7.45
N VAL A 105 -8.05 8.14 -8.02
CA VAL A 105 -7.10 7.21 -7.44
C VAL A 105 -5.80 7.94 -7.17
N VAL A 106 -5.41 7.99 -5.90
CA VAL A 106 -4.14 8.59 -5.49
C VAL A 106 -3.13 7.48 -5.30
N ILE A 107 -2.03 7.53 -6.07
CA ILE A 107 -1.01 6.48 -6.04
C ILE A 107 0.16 6.95 -5.18
N HIS A 108 0.60 6.09 -4.27
CA HIS A 108 1.65 6.43 -3.32
C HIS A 108 2.58 5.25 -3.07
N ASP A 109 3.87 5.52 -3.03
CA ASP A 109 4.85 4.49 -2.65
C ASP A 109 4.88 4.33 -1.13
N GLY A 110 4.90 3.07 -0.68
CA GLY A 110 4.80 2.78 0.75
C GLY A 110 5.99 3.23 1.59
N VAL A 111 7.11 3.63 0.96
CA VAL A 111 8.30 4.03 1.70
C VAL A 111 8.46 5.54 1.81
N ARG A 112 7.50 6.33 1.29
CA ARG A 112 7.67 7.77 1.20
C ARG A 112 7.09 8.62 2.32
N PRO A 113 6.36 8.10 3.28
CA PRO A 113 5.70 8.97 4.24
C PRO A 113 6.66 9.74 5.16
N LEU A 114 7.88 9.26 5.29
CA LEU A 114 8.86 9.89 6.18
C LEU A 114 9.81 10.81 5.44
N VAL A 115 9.71 10.83 4.14
CA VAL A 115 10.49 11.74 3.32
C VAL A 115 9.70 13.02 3.29
N GLN A 116 10.07 14.05 3.75
CA GLN A 116 9.13 15.03 3.72
C GLN A 116 9.22 16.22 3.14
N ASN A 117 8.64 16.58 2.82
CA ASN A 117 8.73 17.64 2.50
C ASN A 117 8.21 18.51 2.73
#